data_d1739b2f62410e40219d0e9bd817e6ae
#
_entry.id   d1739b2f62410e40219d0e9bd817e6ae
#
_cell.length_a   1.000
_cell.length_b   1.000
_cell.length_c   1.000
_cell.angle_alpha   90.00
_cell.angle_beta   90.00
_cell.angle_gamma   90.00
#
_symmetry.space_group_name_H-M   'P 1'
#
loop_
_entity.id
_entity.type
_entity.pdbx_description
1 polymer ?
#
loop_
_entity_poly.entity_id
_entity_poly.type
_entity_poly.pdbx_seq_one_letter_code
_entity_poly.pdbx_strand_id
1 'polypeptide(L)'
;GAGSMAAALGLPQLLKTLSDRTVMLTGAVGMTLALAALGGASSIWELQWTWLLVTWLLVGVGYSATLTPSGRLLRRSGHSEDRPAVFAAQFALSHACWLITYPLAGWLQATYGSVTAMVALAAFSLLGIGTAMALWPHHDPVELTHDHDDLPSNHPHIATGVRHSHAYVIDDLHPRWPSNSEPPRGI
;
A
#
# COMPACT_ATOMS: atom_id res chain seq x y z
N GLY A 1 -0.99 -6.23 17.53
CA GLY A 1 -1.14 -7.69 17.56
C GLY A 1 -2.45 -8.22 17.01
N ALA A 2 -3.55 -8.26 17.82
CA ALA A 2 -4.79 -8.97 17.44
C ALA A 2 -5.41 -8.47 16.13
N GLY A 3 -5.48 -7.16 15.91
CA GLY A 3 -6.01 -6.58 14.67
C GLY A 3 -5.21 -6.98 13.43
N SER A 4 -3.89 -6.94 13.52
CA SER A 4 -3.01 -7.36 12.42
C SER A 4 -3.14 -8.86 12.11
N MET A 5 -3.31 -9.68 13.14
CA MET A 5 -3.53 -11.13 12.97
C MET A 5 -4.88 -11.41 12.30
N ALA A 6 -5.95 -10.77 12.75
CA ALA A 6 -7.28 -10.89 12.13
C ALA A 6 -7.25 -10.46 10.64
N ALA A 7 -6.58 -9.35 10.34
CA ALA A 7 -6.41 -8.89 8.98
C ALA A 7 -5.61 -9.88 8.13
N ALA A 8 -4.52 -10.45 8.66
CA ALA A 8 -3.69 -11.41 7.93
C ALA A 8 -4.49 -12.65 7.48
N LEU A 9 -5.50 -13.06 8.22
CA LEU A 9 -6.39 -14.17 7.86
C LEU A 9 -7.41 -13.79 6.76
N GLY A 10 -7.91 -12.55 6.78
CA GLY A 10 -8.93 -12.09 5.83
C GLY A 10 -8.37 -11.50 4.53
N LEU A 11 -7.20 -10.86 4.59
CA LEU A 11 -6.60 -10.16 3.45
C LEU A 11 -6.39 -11.01 2.19
N PRO A 12 -5.95 -12.29 2.26
CA PRO A 12 -5.78 -13.11 1.07
C PRO A 12 -7.07 -13.30 0.27
N GLN A 13 -8.21 -13.37 0.94
CA GLN A 13 -9.52 -13.46 0.26
C GLN A 13 -9.93 -12.12 -0.33
N LEU A 14 -9.73 -11.04 0.41
CA LEU A 14 -10.07 -9.69 -0.03
C LEU A 14 -9.27 -9.27 -1.27
N LEU A 15 -7.99 -9.63 -1.31
CA LEU A 15 -7.08 -9.36 -2.42
C LEU A 15 -7.34 -10.18 -3.70
N LYS A 16 -8.29 -11.13 -3.66
CA LYS A 16 -8.79 -11.80 -4.87
C LYS A 16 -9.82 -10.97 -5.61
N THR A 17 -10.51 -10.07 -4.91
CA THR A 17 -11.63 -9.28 -5.45
C THR A 17 -11.34 -7.78 -5.54
N LEU A 18 -10.45 -7.28 -4.67
CA LEU A 18 -10.08 -5.87 -4.62
C LEU A 18 -8.65 -5.64 -5.08
N SER A 19 -8.40 -4.50 -5.71
CA SER A 19 -7.05 -4.09 -6.12
C SER A 19 -6.17 -3.77 -4.91
N ASP A 20 -4.85 -3.94 -5.07
CA ASP A 20 -3.85 -3.56 -4.06
C ASP A 20 -4.02 -2.12 -3.60
N ARG A 21 -4.22 -1.21 -4.57
CA ARG A 21 -4.46 0.21 -4.31
C ARG A 21 -5.66 0.44 -3.40
N THR A 22 -6.79 -0.21 -3.68
CA THR A 22 -8.00 -0.06 -2.87
C THR A 22 -7.77 -0.54 -1.45
N VAL A 23 -7.19 -1.73 -1.29
CA VAL A 23 -6.95 -2.31 0.05
C VAL A 23 -5.98 -1.45 0.86
N MET A 24 -4.89 -0.98 0.25
CA MET A 24 -3.91 -0.15 0.94
C MET A 24 -4.47 1.22 1.34
N LEU A 25 -5.16 1.90 0.42
CA LEU A 25 -5.76 3.21 0.72
C LEU A 25 -6.88 3.12 1.75
N THR A 26 -7.75 2.12 1.66
CA THR A 26 -8.81 1.92 2.67
C THR A 26 -8.23 1.58 4.05
N GLY A 27 -7.15 0.81 4.11
CA GLY A 27 -6.41 0.53 5.33
C GLY A 27 -5.83 1.81 5.96
N ALA A 28 -5.17 2.64 5.14
CA ALA A 28 -4.60 3.91 5.59
C ALA A 28 -5.68 4.89 6.07
N VAL A 29 -6.77 5.03 5.32
CA VAL A 29 -7.94 5.86 5.72
C VAL A 29 -8.54 5.34 7.03
N GLY A 30 -8.74 4.02 7.16
CA GLY A 30 -9.27 3.41 8.37
C GLY A 30 -8.42 3.71 9.62
N MET A 31 -7.09 3.60 9.52
CA MET A 31 -6.18 3.96 10.61
C MET A 31 -6.29 5.45 10.98
N THR A 32 -6.33 6.30 9.97
CA THR A 32 -6.41 7.76 10.16
C THR A 32 -7.70 8.14 10.86
N LEU A 33 -8.83 7.58 10.41
CA LEU A 33 -10.14 7.83 11.02
C LEU A 33 -10.22 7.29 12.46
N ALA A 34 -9.65 6.12 12.72
CA ALA A 34 -9.61 5.56 14.08
C ALA A 34 -8.81 6.48 15.02
N LEU A 35 -7.66 7.00 14.58
CA LEU A 35 -6.85 7.92 15.36
C LEU A 35 -7.54 9.27 15.56
N ALA A 36 -8.15 9.82 14.51
CA ALA A 36 -8.88 11.08 14.58
C ALA A 36 -10.12 10.98 15.49
N ALA A 37 -10.86 9.86 15.39
CA ALA A 37 -12.02 9.60 16.24
C ALA A 37 -11.62 9.48 17.72
N LEU A 38 -10.53 8.77 18.03
CA LEU A 38 -10.01 8.69 19.39
C LEU A 38 -9.59 10.08 19.92
N GLY A 39 -8.87 10.87 19.13
CA GLY A 39 -8.47 12.23 19.47
C GLY A 39 -9.68 13.14 19.71
N GLY A 40 -10.66 13.10 18.81
CA GLY A 40 -11.90 13.87 18.93
C GLY A 40 -12.74 13.45 20.14
N ALA A 41 -12.90 12.15 20.39
CA ALA A 41 -13.63 11.65 21.55
C ALA A 41 -12.93 12.05 22.85
N SER A 42 -11.60 11.95 22.90
CA SER A 42 -10.80 12.30 24.09
C SER A 42 -10.76 13.81 24.39
N SER A 43 -11.16 14.66 23.45
CA SER A 43 -11.32 16.10 23.70
C SER A 43 -12.61 16.47 24.45
N ILE A 44 -13.60 15.57 24.43
CA ILE A 44 -14.94 15.81 25.00
C ILE A 44 -15.19 14.93 26.23
N TRP A 45 -14.66 13.71 26.21
CA TRP A 45 -14.88 12.71 27.28
C TRP A 45 -13.54 12.21 27.80
N GLU A 46 -13.57 11.71 29.03
CA GLU A 46 -12.41 11.03 29.60
C GLU A 46 -12.05 9.79 28.77
N LEU A 47 -10.76 9.63 28.50
CA LEU A 47 -10.21 8.54 27.72
C LEU A 47 -10.45 7.19 28.45
N GLN A 48 -11.27 6.33 27.87
CA GLN A 48 -11.56 5.02 28.42
C GLN A 48 -10.66 3.94 27.80
N TRP A 49 -10.31 2.96 28.59
CA TRP A 49 -9.48 1.83 28.17
C TRP A 49 -10.06 1.07 26.97
N THR A 50 -11.38 0.91 26.93
CA THR A 50 -12.08 0.24 25.82
C THR A 50 -11.86 0.96 24.48
N TRP A 51 -11.89 2.29 24.46
CA TRP A 51 -11.66 3.07 23.22
C TRP A 51 -10.24 2.90 22.70
N LEU A 52 -9.25 2.86 23.61
CA LEU A 52 -7.88 2.56 23.26
C LEU A 52 -7.75 1.17 22.63
N LEU A 53 -8.35 0.15 23.22
CA LEU A 53 -8.29 -1.22 22.70
C LEU A 53 -8.94 -1.35 21.33
N VAL A 54 -10.11 -0.74 21.13
CA VAL A 54 -10.79 -0.72 19.82
C VAL A 54 -9.96 0.01 18.78
N THR A 55 -9.41 1.16 19.11
CA THR A 55 -8.54 1.93 18.21
C THR A 55 -7.29 1.12 17.84
N TRP A 56 -6.62 0.48 18.80
CA TRP A 56 -5.47 -0.39 18.54
C TRP A 56 -5.82 -1.58 17.63
N LEU A 57 -7.02 -2.14 17.79
CA LEU A 57 -7.51 -3.20 16.91
C LEU A 57 -7.64 -2.68 15.47
N LEU A 58 -8.33 -1.55 15.29
CA LEU A 58 -8.55 -0.93 13.97
C LEU A 58 -7.25 -0.48 13.31
N VAL A 59 -6.35 0.13 14.07
CA VAL A 59 -5.00 0.50 13.59
C VAL A 59 -4.23 -0.74 13.16
N GLY A 60 -4.31 -1.84 13.92
CA GLY A 60 -3.67 -3.09 13.55
C GLY A 60 -4.20 -3.70 12.25
N VAL A 61 -5.53 -3.65 12.04
CA VAL A 61 -6.17 -4.09 10.78
C VAL A 61 -5.70 -3.22 9.62
N GLY A 62 -5.78 -1.89 9.76
CA GLY A 62 -5.38 -0.94 8.71
C GLY A 62 -3.89 -1.02 8.39
N TYR A 63 -3.03 -1.19 9.38
CA TYR A 63 -1.60 -1.41 9.19
C TYR A 63 -1.31 -2.64 8.33
N SER A 64 -1.94 -3.78 8.65
CA SER A 64 -1.78 -5.00 7.85
C SER A 64 -2.34 -4.84 6.44
N ALA A 65 -3.48 -4.17 6.28
CA ALA A 65 -4.07 -3.90 4.98
C ALA A 65 -3.15 -3.03 4.11
N THR A 66 -2.41 -2.11 4.71
CA THR A 66 -1.45 -1.26 4.00
C THR A 66 -0.14 -2.00 3.70
N LEU A 67 0.35 -2.83 4.61
CA LEU A 67 1.66 -3.46 4.48
C LEU A 67 1.62 -4.74 3.62
N THR A 68 0.57 -5.56 3.71
CA THR A 68 0.54 -6.87 3.05
C THR A 68 0.64 -6.80 1.53
N PRO A 69 -0.07 -5.91 0.81
CA PRO A 69 0.05 -5.83 -0.65
C PRO A 69 1.40 -5.25 -1.11
N SER A 70 2.09 -4.47 -0.27
CA SER A 70 3.35 -3.81 -0.66
C SER A 70 4.41 -4.79 -1.15
N GLY A 71 4.56 -5.95 -0.51
CA GLY A 71 5.50 -6.98 -0.93
C GLY A 71 5.19 -7.57 -2.32
N ARG A 72 3.92 -7.60 -2.72
CA ARG A 72 3.49 -8.04 -4.05
C ARG A 72 3.80 -6.96 -5.10
N LEU A 73 3.51 -5.70 -4.78
CA LEU A 73 3.84 -4.56 -5.63
C LEU A 73 5.35 -4.46 -5.89
N LEU A 74 6.17 -4.56 -4.84
CA LEU A 74 7.62 -4.51 -4.98
C LEU A 74 8.17 -5.65 -5.84
N ARG A 75 7.64 -6.87 -5.67
CA ARG A 75 8.09 -8.02 -6.48
C ARG A 75 7.78 -7.88 -7.95
N ARG A 76 6.66 -7.25 -8.33
CA ARG A 76 6.31 -7.06 -9.74
C ARG A 76 7.01 -5.86 -10.39
N SER A 77 7.58 -4.95 -9.58
CA SER A 77 8.12 -3.67 -10.03
C SER A 77 9.60 -3.71 -10.43
N GLY A 78 10.28 -4.84 -10.28
CA GLY A 78 11.71 -4.94 -10.61
C GLY A 78 12.13 -6.36 -10.97
N HIS A 79 13.23 -6.44 -11.75
CA HIS A 79 13.86 -7.71 -12.09
C HIS A 79 14.17 -8.55 -10.86
N SER A 80 14.22 -9.87 -11.03
CA SER A 80 14.47 -10.81 -9.94
C SER A 80 15.77 -10.51 -9.19
N GLU A 81 16.80 -10.06 -9.90
CA GLU A 81 18.11 -9.71 -9.35
C GLU A 81 18.08 -8.44 -8.48
N ASP A 82 17.22 -7.47 -8.84
CA ASP A 82 17.11 -6.19 -8.13
C ASP A 82 16.18 -6.25 -6.91
N ARG A 83 15.37 -7.30 -6.77
CA ARG A 83 14.40 -7.44 -5.67
C ARG A 83 15.00 -7.23 -4.29
N PRO A 84 16.18 -7.81 -3.95
CA PRO A 84 16.79 -7.57 -2.63
C PRO A 84 17.06 -6.08 -2.37
N ALA A 85 17.52 -5.33 -3.40
CA ALA A 85 17.79 -3.89 -3.29
C ALA A 85 16.49 -3.09 -3.14
N VAL A 86 15.44 -3.44 -3.88
CA VAL A 86 14.11 -2.81 -3.80
C VAL A 86 13.50 -3.01 -2.41
N PHE A 87 13.56 -4.22 -1.86
CA PHE A 87 13.08 -4.50 -0.50
C PHE A 87 13.91 -3.78 0.56
N ALA A 88 15.23 -3.72 0.40
CA ALA A 88 16.11 -2.97 1.31
C ALA A 88 15.79 -1.46 1.28
N ALA A 89 15.55 -0.89 0.11
CA ALA A 89 15.14 0.50 -0.03
C ALA A 89 13.79 0.78 0.65
N GLN A 90 12.80 -0.09 0.45
CA GLN A 90 11.51 0.00 1.13
C GLN A 90 11.67 -0.07 2.66
N PHE A 91 12.48 -0.99 3.15
CA PHE A 91 12.78 -1.12 4.57
C PHE A 91 13.43 0.16 5.12
N ALA A 92 14.46 0.68 4.44
CA ALA A 92 15.15 1.91 4.84
C ALA A 92 14.22 3.12 4.87
N LEU A 93 13.39 3.30 3.83
CA LEU A 93 12.42 4.39 3.75
C LEU A 93 11.38 4.32 4.86
N SER A 94 10.82 3.14 5.15
CA SER A 94 9.85 2.97 6.22
C SER A 94 10.45 3.28 7.59
N HIS A 95 11.70 2.89 7.83
CA HIS A 95 12.41 3.21 9.08
C HIS A 95 12.79 4.70 9.17
N ALA A 96 13.14 5.33 8.06
CA ALA A 96 13.34 6.79 8.01
C ALA A 96 12.06 7.54 8.38
N CYS A 97 10.89 7.08 7.93
CA CYS A 97 9.60 7.64 8.37
C CYS A 97 9.39 7.49 9.88
N TRP A 98 9.73 6.34 10.47
CA TRP A 98 9.63 6.13 11.92
C TRP A 98 10.59 7.03 12.70
N LEU A 99 11.81 7.22 12.19
CA LEU A 99 12.79 8.12 12.79
C LEU A 99 12.29 9.57 12.89
N ILE A 100 11.43 9.97 11.98
CA ILE A 100 10.81 11.31 12.00
C ILE A 100 9.54 11.31 12.86
N THR A 101 8.66 10.34 12.65
CA THR A 101 7.33 10.35 13.27
C THR A 101 7.34 10.05 14.76
N TYR A 102 8.26 9.22 15.26
CA TYR A 102 8.33 8.90 16.69
C TYR A 102 8.76 10.10 17.55
N PRO A 103 9.87 10.80 17.22
CA PRO A 103 10.22 12.03 17.94
C PRO A 103 9.13 13.11 17.82
N LEU A 104 8.53 13.26 16.65
CA LEU A 104 7.44 14.21 16.45
C LEU A 104 6.23 13.87 17.34
N ALA A 105 5.83 12.61 17.39
CA ALA A 105 4.73 12.15 18.24
C ALA A 105 5.04 12.40 19.73
N GLY A 106 6.25 12.04 20.17
CA GLY A 106 6.70 12.27 21.53
C GLY A 106 6.75 13.75 21.93
N TRP A 107 7.26 14.59 21.03
CA TRP A 107 7.31 16.05 21.26
C TRP A 107 5.90 16.66 21.31
N LEU A 108 5.03 16.34 20.37
CA LEU A 108 3.63 16.79 20.37
C LEU A 108 2.89 16.36 21.65
N GLN A 109 3.07 15.11 22.03
CA GLN A 109 2.49 14.56 23.26
C GLN A 109 2.97 15.31 24.52
N ALA A 110 4.29 15.52 24.62
CA ALA A 110 4.89 16.16 25.81
C ALA A 110 4.55 17.67 25.89
N THR A 111 4.40 18.33 24.75
CA THR A 111 4.23 19.79 24.71
C THR A 111 2.74 20.19 24.69
N TYR A 112 1.92 19.47 23.93
CA TYR A 112 0.53 19.86 23.64
C TYR A 112 -0.50 18.82 24.10
N GLY A 113 -0.05 17.69 24.63
CA GLY A 113 -0.89 16.60 25.14
C GLY A 113 -1.38 15.63 24.06
N SER A 114 -2.01 14.55 24.51
CA SER A 114 -2.39 13.39 23.69
C SER A 114 -3.36 13.73 22.55
N VAL A 115 -4.37 14.57 22.85
CA VAL A 115 -5.39 14.95 21.86
C VAL A 115 -4.75 15.66 20.67
N THR A 116 -3.92 16.67 20.95
CA THR A 116 -3.22 17.42 19.91
C THR A 116 -2.29 16.51 19.09
N ALA A 117 -1.55 15.63 19.75
CA ALA A 117 -0.69 14.66 19.08
C ALA A 117 -1.49 13.74 18.13
N MET A 118 -2.61 13.17 18.58
CA MET A 118 -3.46 12.31 17.77
C MET A 118 -4.03 13.05 16.56
N VAL A 119 -4.57 14.26 16.76
CA VAL A 119 -5.15 15.06 15.67
C VAL A 119 -4.08 15.50 14.66
N ALA A 120 -2.91 15.95 15.14
CA ALA A 120 -1.81 16.35 14.25
C ALA A 120 -1.27 15.18 13.43
N LEU A 121 -1.09 14.00 14.04
CA LEU A 121 -0.66 12.80 13.32
C LEU A 121 -1.71 12.29 12.34
N ALA A 122 -3.00 12.39 12.68
CA ALA A 122 -4.09 12.10 11.75
C ALA A 122 -4.08 13.06 10.55
N ALA A 123 -3.87 14.36 10.76
CA ALA A 123 -3.75 15.34 9.70
C ALA A 123 -2.53 15.06 8.81
N PHE A 124 -1.39 14.72 9.41
CA PHE A 124 -0.18 14.32 8.67
C PHE A 124 -0.41 13.06 7.83
N SER A 125 -1.13 12.07 8.37
CA SER A 125 -1.53 10.87 7.62
C SER A 125 -2.42 11.20 6.42
N LEU A 126 -3.37 12.13 6.56
CA LEU A 126 -4.22 12.59 5.45
C LEU A 126 -3.40 13.21 4.31
N LEU A 127 -2.34 13.96 4.62
CA LEU A 127 -1.42 14.48 3.60
C LEU A 127 -0.72 13.35 2.85
N GLY A 128 -0.26 12.33 3.57
CA GLY A 128 0.33 11.13 2.97
C GLY A 128 -0.65 10.37 2.07
N ILE A 129 -1.89 10.18 2.52
CA ILE A 129 -2.95 9.54 1.74
C ILE A 129 -3.26 10.35 0.49
N GLY A 130 -3.42 11.68 0.62
CA GLY A 130 -3.66 12.58 -0.51
C GLY A 130 -2.53 12.51 -1.55
N THR A 131 -1.29 12.51 -1.09
CA THR A 131 -0.11 12.34 -1.95
C THR A 131 -0.13 10.98 -2.67
N ALA A 132 -0.40 9.91 -1.94
CA ALA A 132 -0.50 8.57 -2.52
C ALA A 132 -1.63 8.49 -3.57
N MET A 133 -2.79 9.09 -3.30
CA MET A 133 -3.90 9.13 -4.25
C MET A 133 -3.57 9.93 -5.51
N ALA A 134 -2.81 11.01 -5.38
CA ALA A 134 -2.42 11.85 -6.50
C ALA A 134 -1.34 11.21 -7.39
N LEU A 135 -0.38 10.50 -6.78
CA LEU A 135 0.74 9.90 -7.49
C LEU A 135 0.46 8.49 -8.02
N TRP A 136 -0.41 7.74 -7.35
CA TRP A 136 -0.72 6.36 -7.75
C TRP A 136 -1.83 6.35 -8.81
N PRO A 137 -1.59 5.82 -10.00
CA PRO A 137 -2.58 5.74 -11.06
C PRO A 137 -3.87 5.04 -10.58
N HIS A 138 -5.01 5.57 -11.01
CA HIS A 138 -6.31 4.97 -10.67
C HIS A 138 -6.47 3.56 -11.22
N HIS A 139 -5.88 3.30 -12.38
CA HIS A 139 -5.89 2.01 -13.05
C HIS A 139 -4.49 1.39 -12.92
N ASP A 140 -4.38 0.36 -12.12
CA ASP A 140 -3.16 -0.41 -11.89
C ASP A 140 -3.53 -1.92 -11.89
N PRO A 141 -3.88 -2.46 -13.07
CA PRO A 141 -4.30 -3.85 -13.18
C PRO A 141 -3.12 -4.81 -12.93
N VAL A 142 -3.43 -5.95 -12.32
CA VAL A 142 -2.44 -7.02 -12.12
C VAL A 142 -2.14 -7.73 -13.43
N GLU A 143 -3.18 -7.94 -14.25
CA GLU A 143 -3.07 -8.56 -15.56
C GLU A 143 -3.09 -7.50 -16.65
N LEU A 144 -2.11 -7.55 -17.55
CA LEU A 144 -2.02 -6.65 -18.68
C LEU A 144 -2.00 -7.45 -19.98
N THR A 145 -2.78 -6.97 -20.97
CA THR A 145 -2.70 -7.47 -22.34
C THR A 145 -1.57 -6.75 -23.05
N HIS A 146 -0.65 -7.49 -23.65
CA HIS A 146 0.51 -6.95 -24.37
C HIS A 146 0.91 -7.88 -25.50
N ASP A 147 1.79 -7.39 -26.36
CA ASP A 147 2.24 -8.06 -27.58
C ASP A 147 3.74 -8.35 -27.48
N HIS A 148 4.20 -9.46 -28.08
CA HIS A 148 5.60 -9.83 -28.25
C HIS A 148 5.92 -10.10 -29.72
N ASP A 149 6.10 -9.03 -30.46
CA ASP A 149 6.46 -9.12 -31.88
C ASP A 149 7.93 -9.50 -32.10
N ASP A 150 8.75 -9.41 -31.07
CA ASP A 150 10.20 -9.65 -31.07
C ASP A 150 10.57 -11.10 -30.74
N LEU A 151 9.61 -11.92 -30.28
CA LEU A 151 9.87 -13.31 -29.91
C LEU A 151 9.68 -14.26 -31.08
N PRO A 152 10.51 -15.33 -31.18
CA PRO A 152 10.31 -16.40 -32.16
C PRO A 152 8.93 -17.04 -31.99
N SER A 153 8.25 -17.38 -33.10
CA SER A 153 6.89 -17.92 -33.11
C SER A 153 6.70 -19.23 -32.31
N ASN A 154 7.76 -19.93 -32.00
CA ASN A 154 7.78 -21.15 -31.19
C ASN A 154 8.17 -20.89 -29.72
N HIS A 155 8.27 -19.63 -29.30
CA HIS A 155 8.65 -19.32 -27.92
C HIS A 155 7.53 -19.71 -26.94
N PRO A 156 7.82 -20.42 -25.82
CA PRO A 156 6.81 -20.90 -24.88
C PRO A 156 5.90 -19.80 -24.30
N HIS A 157 6.42 -18.57 -24.15
CA HIS A 157 5.69 -17.43 -23.59
C HIS A 157 4.52 -17.01 -24.48
N ILE A 158 4.63 -17.14 -25.78
CA ILE A 158 3.58 -16.80 -26.77
C ILE A 158 2.78 -18.01 -27.26
N ALA A 159 2.82 -19.14 -26.53
CA ALA A 159 2.09 -20.35 -26.89
C ALA A 159 0.57 -20.15 -27.03
N THR A 160 0.01 -19.15 -26.35
CA THR A 160 -1.42 -18.75 -26.45
C THR A 160 -1.68 -17.66 -27.49
N GLY A 161 -0.64 -17.18 -28.17
CA GLY A 161 -0.69 -16.12 -29.17
C GLY A 161 0.31 -15.00 -28.87
N VAL A 162 0.71 -14.27 -29.90
CA VAL A 162 1.62 -13.11 -29.79
C VAL A 162 1.03 -12.06 -28.85
N ARG A 163 -0.29 -11.84 -28.96
CA ARG A 163 -1.06 -11.01 -28.05
C ARG A 163 -1.74 -11.88 -26.99
N HIS A 164 -1.38 -11.67 -25.73
CA HIS A 164 -1.92 -12.43 -24.61
C HIS A 164 -2.01 -11.59 -23.33
N SER A 165 -2.64 -12.13 -22.30
CA SER A 165 -2.83 -11.46 -21.02
C SER A 165 -2.36 -12.36 -19.88
N HIS A 166 -1.55 -11.81 -19.00
CA HIS A 166 -1.14 -12.46 -17.75
C HIS A 166 -0.75 -11.44 -16.69
N ALA A 167 -0.49 -11.92 -15.47
CA ALA A 167 0.04 -11.06 -14.40
C ALA A 167 1.38 -10.46 -14.83
N TYR A 168 1.41 -9.13 -14.97
CA TYR A 168 2.58 -8.42 -15.48
C TYR A 168 3.62 -8.23 -14.40
N VAL A 169 4.83 -8.65 -14.68
CA VAL A 169 6.00 -8.55 -13.80
C VAL A 169 7.17 -8.08 -14.64
N ILE A 170 7.99 -7.19 -14.11
CA ILE A 170 9.23 -6.76 -14.76
C ILE A 170 10.23 -7.93 -14.72
N ASP A 171 10.62 -8.38 -15.89
CA ASP A 171 11.57 -9.47 -16.15
C ASP A 171 12.29 -9.25 -17.52
N ASP A 172 13.05 -10.23 -17.95
CA ASP A 172 13.82 -10.17 -19.21
C ASP A 172 12.93 -10.04 -20.46
N LEU A 173 11.69 -10.55 -20.39
CA LEU A 173 10.70 -10.45 -21.46
C LEU A 173 9.87 -9.16 -21.37
N HIS A 174 9.79 -8.56 -20.18
CA HIS A 174 9.03 -7.37 -19.87
C HIS A 174 9.92 -6.33 -19.17
N PRO A 175 10.87 -5.70 -19.86
CA PRO A 175 11.86 -4.82 -19.20
C PRO A 175 11.29 -3.50 -18.70
N ARG A 176 10.06 -3.14 -19.10
CA ARG A 176 9.41 -1.86 -18.75
C ARG A 176 7.90 -2.03 -18.64
N TRP A 177 7.28 -1.25 -17.77
CA TRP A 177 5.83 -1.12 -17.76
C TRP A 177 5.34 -0.52 -19.09
N PRO A 178 4.26 -1.05 -19.70
CA PRO A 178 3.69 -0.47 -20.88
C PRO A 178 3.20 0.96 -20.56
N SER A 179 3.65 1.92 -21.37
CA SER A 179 3.19 3.29 -21.24
C SER A 179 1.71 3.37 -21.63
N ASN A 180 0.88 4.06 -20.82
CA ASN A 180 -0.53 4.32 -21.14
C ASN A 180 -0.75 5.09 -22.46
N SER A 181 0.33 5.47 -23.13
CA SER A 181 0.36 6.24 -24.38
C SER A 181 0.63 5.41 -25.63
N GLU A 182 0.81 4.11 -25.52
CA GLU A 182 0.91 3.25 -26.70
C GLU A 182 -0.52 2.83 -27.10
N PRO A 183 -1.11 3.46 -28.14
CA PRO A 183 -2.38 2.98 -28.67
C PRO A 183 -2.16 1.56 -29.19
N PRO A 184 -3.18 0.67 -29.19
CA PRO A 184 -3.07 -0.63 -29.84
C PRO A 184 -2.56 -0.38 -31.25
N ARG A 185 -1.36 -0.84 -31.56
CA ARG A 185 -0.82 -0.75 -32.93
C ARG A 185 -1.82 -1.47 -33.81
N GLY A 186 -2.39 -0.72 -34.73
CA GLY A 186 -3.53 -1.10 -35.52
C GLY A 186 -3.34 -2.42 -36.25
N ILE A 187 -4.43 -3.05 -36.44
CA ILE A 187 -4.70 -4.18 -37.34
C ILE A 187 -4.25 -3.85 -38.75
#